data_068f965b400b0bdd119f274ccb528072
#
_entry.id   068f965b400b0bdd119f274ccb528072
#
_cell.length_a   1.000
_cell.length_b   1.000
_cell.length_c   1.000
_cell.angle_alpha   90.00
_cell.angle_beta   90.00
_cell.angle_gamma   90.00
#
_symmetry.space_group_name_H-M   'P 1'
#
loop_
_entity.id
_entity.type
_entity.pdbx_description
1 polymer ?
#
loop_
_entity_poly.entity_id
_entity_poly.type
_entity_poly.pdbx_seq_one_letter_code
_entity_poly.pdbx_strand_id
1 'polypeptide(L)'
;SIAETVAPVLRESPVPEELSEPTEEGRTADEPATPADSGSWFSDAVFIGDSRVAGLRLYSGIPAEATFLDHTGLTIYEVKEGKKVIRRGDQKISILDALSGGSYGKVYIALGVNELGYFDPDGFAEACGQVVETIREKLPQARIYIQSLIPVNTAKCKANDIPYYITNEGISGYNEALADYFTD
;
A
#
# COMPACT_ATOMS: atom_id res chain seq x y z
N SER A 1 -51.39 35.63 16.56
CA SER A 1 -50.01 36.10 16.47
C SER A 1 -49.17 35.04 15.81
N ILE A 2 -48.82 35.26 14.57
CA ILE A 2 -48.09 34.33 13.74
C ILE A 2 -46.61 34.70 13.85
N ALA A 3 -45.77 33.79 14.35
CA ALA A 3 -44.31 33.97 14.35
C ALA A 3 -43.74 33.43 13.05
N GLU A 4 -43.21 34.30 12.21
CA GLU A 4 -42.42 33.97 11.02
C GLU A 4 -41.03 33.46 11.43
N THR A 5 -40.73 32.24 11.04
CA THR A 5 -39.41 31.65 11.18
C THR A 5 -38.60 32.03 9.93
N VAL A 6 -37.60 32.90 10.06
CA VAL A 6 -36.64 33.27 9.00
C VAL A 6 -35.57 32.20 8.95
N ALA A 7 -35.46 31.50 7.83
CA ALA A 7 -34.35 30.58 7.55
C ALA A 7 -33.01 31.32 7.30
N PRO A 8 -31.87 30.82 7.77
CA PRO A 8 -30.59 31.47 7.50
C PRO A 8 -30.17 31.28 6.04
N VAL A 9 -29.82 32.39 5.40
CA VAL A 9 -29.23 32.43 4.08
C VAL A 9 -27.82 31.84 4.13
N LEU A 10 -27.59 30.74 3.41
CA LEU A 10 -26.27 30.19 3.17
C LEU A 10 -25.45 31.18 2.33
N ARG A 11 -24.40 31.71 2.92
CA ARG A 11 -23.38 32.49 2.18
C ARG A 11 -22.56 31.53 1.34
N GLU A 12 -22.61 31.71 0.02
CA GLU A 12 -21.68 31.07 -0.92
C GLU A 12 -20.26 31.55 -0.62
N SER A 13 -19.34 30.59 -0.42
CA SER A 13 -17.90 30.86 -0.34
C SER A 13 -17.38 31.16 -1.76
N PRO A 14 -16.46 32.13 -1.92
CA PRO A 14 -15.89 32.43 -3.23
C PRO A 14 -15.08 31.23 -3.74
N VAL A 15 -15.31 30.88 -5.01
CA VAL A 15 -14.53 29.91 -5.78
C VAL A 15 -13.09 30.43 -5.87
N PRO A 16 -12.06 29.61 -5.59
CA PRO A 16 -10.68 30.04 -5.79
C PRO A 16 -10.39 30.26 -7.28
N GLU A 17 -9.73 31.37 -7.55
CA GLU A 17 -9.24 31.82 -8.85
C GLU A 17 -8.35 30.71 -9.48
N GLU A 18 -8.57 30.47 -10.76
CA GLU A 18 -7.92 29.50 -11.63
C GLU A 18 -6.40 29.61 -11.53
N LEU A 19 -5.75 28.58 -10.95
CA LEU A 19 -4.29 28.45 -10.93
C LEU A 19 -3.83 28.14 -12.36
N SER A 20 -3.15 29.10 -12.98
CA SER A 20 -2.46 28.95 -14.25
C SER A 20 -1.48 27.76 -14.19
N GLU A 21 -1.55 26.89 -15.21
CA GLU A 21 -0.64 25.76 -15.38
C GLU A 21 0.83 26.23 -15.40
N PRO A 22 1.75 25.55 -14.68
CA PRO A 22 3.17 25.87 -14.73
C PRO A 22 3.76 25.46 -16.09
N THR A 23 4.49 26.38 -16.70
CA THR A 23 5.25 26.16 -17.95
C THR A 23 6.37 25.14 -17.74
N GLU A 24 6.65 24.30 -18.75
CA GLU A 24 7.57 23.15 -18.73
C GLU A 24 9.08 23.47 -18.53
N GLU A 25 9.47 24.72 -18.37
CA GLU A 25 10.88 25.11 -18.22
C GLU A 25 11.28 25.17 -16.72
N GLY A 26 11.87 24.08 -16.21
CA GLY A 26 12.48 24.08 -14.87
C GLY A 26 12.47 22.78 -14.09
N ARG A 27 12.08 21.65 -14.69
CA ARG A 27 12.07 20.37 -13.99
C ARG A 27 13.48 19.81 -13.83
N THR A 28 13.89 19.63 -12.58
CA THR A 28 15.11 18.87 -12.24
C THR A 28 14.83 17.37 -12.27
N ALA A 29 15.86 16.55 -12.50
CA ALA A 29 15.75 15.09 -12.69
C ALA A 29 15.19 14.30 -11.48
N ASP A 30 14.82 14.96 -10.39
CA ASP A 30 14.29 14.36 -9.14
C ASP A 30 12.78 14.64 -8.90
N GLU A 31 12.07 15.29 -9.83
CA GLU A 31 10.62 15.47 -9.66
C GLU A 31 9.87 14.14 -9.93
N PRO A 32 8.87 13.79 -9.08
CA PRO A 32 8.05 12.60 -9.33
C PRO A 32 7.31 12.74 -10.66
N ALA A 33 7.30 11.65 -11.44
CA ALA A 33 6.67 11.58 -12.75
C ALA A 33 5.21 12.10 -12.70
N THR A 34 4.81 12.81 -13.75
CA THR A 34 3.43 13.29 -13.91
C THR A 34 2.46 12.12 -14.02
N PRO A 35 1.16 12.30 -13.69
CA PRO A 35 0.15 11.22 -13.78
C PRO A 35 0.08 10.51 -15.15
N ALA A 36 0.50 11.17 -16.23
CA ALA A 36 0.54 10.56 -17.58
C ALA A 36 1.63 9.50 -17.74
N ASP A 37 2.76 9.61 -17.01
CA ASP A 37 3.87 8.64 -17.03
C ASP A 37 3.72 7.52 -16.01
N SER A 38 2.83 7.67 -15.02
CA SER A 38 2.62 6.67 -13.99
C SER A 38 2.15 5.32 -14.54
N GLY A 39 1.46 5.31 -15.68
CA GLY A 39 1.00 4.10 -16.35
C GLY A 39 2.14 3.21 -16.81
N SER A 40 3.14 3.77 -17.47
CA SER A 40 4.30 3.02 -17.96
C SER A 40 5.22 2.55 -16.82
N TRP A 41 5.30 3.32 -15.73
CA TRP A 41 6.13 2.98 -14.57
C TRP A 41 5.71 1.68 -13.88
N PHE A 42 4.41 1.40 -13.82
CA PHE A 42 3.88 0.22 -13.14
C PHE A 42 3.60 -0.97 -14.07
N SER A 43 3.88 -0.86 -15.37
CA SER A 43 3.56 -1.92 -16.34
C SER A 43 4.27 -3.25 -16.05
N ASP A 44 5.46 -3.21 -15.46
CA ASP A 44 6.25 -4.38 -15.04
C ASP A 44 6.24 -4.61 -13.52
N ALA A 45 5.26 -4.01 -12.81
CA ALA A 45 5.19 -4.08 -11.36
C ALA A 45 4.28 -5.22 -10.88
N VAL A 46 4.64 -5.81 -9.74
CA VAL A 46 3.77 -6.67 -8.95
C VAL A 46 3.59 -6.09 -7.56
N PHE A 47 2.34 -6.02 -7.10
CA PHE A 47 1.94 -5.56 -5.78
C PHE A 47 1.55 -6.76 -4.93
N ILE A 48 2.18 -6.92 -3.78
CA ILE A 48 1.92 -7.98 -2.81
C ILE A 48 1.34 -7.35 -1.55
N GLY A 49 0.19 -7.83 -1.08
CA GLY A 49 -0.34 -7.32 0.18
C GLY A 49 -1.70 -7.84 0.59
N ASP A 50 -2.26 -7.16 1.58
CA ASP A 50 -3.54 -7.46 2.18
C ASP A 50 -4.72 -6.75 1.48
N SER A 51 -5.83 -6.55 2.19
CA SER A 51 -7.02 -5.86 1.66
C SER A 51 -6.74 -4.43 1.18
N ARG A 52 -5.66 -3.78 1.64
CA ARG A 52 -5.26 -2.43 1.20
C ARG A 52 -4.74 -2.48 -0.25
N VAL A 53 -4.01 -3.53 -0.61
CA VAL A 53 -3.57 -3.77 -1.99
C VAL A 53 -4.76 -4.13 -2.89
N ALA A 54 -5.75 -4.88 -2.37
CA ALA A 54 -7.02 -5.07 -3.08
C ALA A 54 -7.73 -3.72 -3.36
N GLY A 55 -7.75 -2.82 -2.38
CA GLY A 55 -8.27 -1.45 -2.55
C GLY A 55 -7.46 -0.65 -3.57
N LEU A 56 -6.14 -0.74 -3.53
CA LEU A 56 -5.25 -0.10 -4.49
C LEU A 56 -5.60 -0.54 -5.93
N ARG A 57 -5.74 -1.84 -6.16
CA ARG A 57 -6.14 -2.42 -7.45
C ARG A 57 -7.47 -1.86 -7.97
N LEU A 58 -8.44 -1.65 -7.07
CA LEU A 58 -9.79 -1.22 -7.45
C LEU A 58 -9.93 0.28 -7.68
N TYR A 59 -9.13 1.12 -6.98
CA TYR A 59 -9.41 2.56 -6.87
C TYR A 59 -8.24 3.48 -7.25
N SER A 60 -7.02 2.97 -7.49
CA SER A 60 -5.86 3.83 -7.73
C SER A 60 -5.69 4.30 -9.16
N GLY A 61 -6.37 3.68 -10.12
CA GLY A 61 -6.11 3.93 -11.53
C GLY A 61 -4.76 3.38 -12.04
N ILE A 62 -4.06 2.56 -11.25
CA ILE A 62 -2.88 1.81 -11.74
C ILE A 62 -3.30 0.94 -12.92
N PRO A 63 -2.54 0.94 -14.04
CA PRO A 63 -2.94 0.27 -15.26
C PRO A 63 -3.08 -1.25 -15.09
N ALA A 64 -3.90 -1.84 -15.95
CA ALA A 64 -4.25 -3.27 -15.90
C ALA A 64 -3.07 -4.22 -16.13
N GLU A 65 -1.94 -3.70 -16.66
CA GLU A 65 -0.70 -4.45 -16.88
C GLU A 65 0.03 -4.79 -15.57
N ALA A 66 -0.19 -3.99 -14.51
CA ALA A 66 0.36 -4.28 -13.19
C ALA A 66 -0.29 -5.55 -12.60
N THR A 67 0.52 -6.37 -11.97
CA THR A 67 0.04 -7.60 -11.31
C THR A 67 -0.26 -7.33 -9.83
N PHE A 68 -1.38 -7.86 -9.34
CA PHE A 68 -1.76 -7.76 -7.94
C PHE A 68 -1.90 -9.16 -7.33
N LEU A 69 -1.11 -9.44 -6.31
CA LEU A 69 -1.11 -10.67 -5.54
C LEU A 69 -1.58 -10.35 -4.12
N ASP A 70 -2.89 -10.18 -3.97
CA ASP A 70 -3.52 -9.74 -2.73
C ASP A 70 -4.42 -10.80 -2.11
N HIS A 71 -4.51 -10.78 -0.77
CA HIS A 71 -5.46 -11.58 -0.02
C HIS A 71 -5.88 -10.86 1.27
N THR A 72 -7.18 -10.81 1.55
CA THR A 72 -7.71 -10.18 2.76
C THR A 72 -7.16 -10.84 4.02
N GLY A 73 -6.63 -10.03 4.93
CA GLY A 73 -6.04 -10.51 6.18
C GLY A 73 -4.66 -11.15 6.03
N LEU A 74 -4.04 -11.08 4.85
CA LEU A 74 -2.69 -11.62 4.62
C LEU A 74 -1.67 -11.00 5.55
N THR A 75 -0.77 -11.84 6.07
CA THR A 75 0.38 -11.44 6.87
C THR A 75 1.69 -11.82 6.18
N ILE A 76 2.79 -11.15 6.56
CA ILE A 76 4.13 -11.50 6.05
C ILE A 76 4.52 -12.93 6.44
N TYR A 77 4.09 -13.39 7.61
CA TYR A 77 4.34 -14.77 8.08
C TYR A 77 3.70 -15.80 7.16
N GLU A 78 2.46 -15.57 6.73
CA GLU A 78 1.76 -16.46 5.79
C GLU A 78 2.42 -16.46 4.40
N VAL A 79 2.96 -15.31 3.96
CA VAL A 79 3.76 -15.25 2.72
C VAL A 79 5.03 -16.09 2.86
N LYS A 80 5.76 -15.92 3.97
CA LYS A 80 6.98 -16.67 4.29
C LYS A 80 6.74 -18.19 4.34
N GLU A 81 5.64 -18.60 4.96
CA GLU A 81 5.25 -20.02 5.10
C GLU A 81 4.68 -20.64 3.80
N GLY A 82 4.51 -19.85 2.75
CA GLY A 82 4.00 -20.32 1.46
C GLY A 82 2.51 -20.66 1.48
N LYS A 83 1.70 -19.93 2.29
CA LYS A 83 0.24 -20.10 2.31
C LYS A 83 -0.35 -19.93 0.91
N LYS A 84 -1.16 -20.88 0.49
CA LYS A 84 -1.78 -20.92 -0.83
C LYS A 84 -3.05 -20.07 -0.86
N VAL A 85 -2.94 -18.83 -1.31
CA VAL A 85 -4.03 -17.84 -1.33
C VAL A 85 -4.36 -17.32 -2.73
N ILE A 86 -3.45 -17.43 -3.68
CA ILE A 86 -3.62 -16.93 -5.05
C ILE A 86 -4.28 -18.02 -5.91
N ARG A 87 -5.42 -17.68 -6.49
CA ARG A 87 -6.14 -18.58 -7.39
C ARG A 87 -5.51 -18.56 -8.79
N ARG A 88 -5.15 -19.72 -9.31
CA ARG A 88 -4.72 -19.93 -10.69
C ARG A 88 -5.48 -21.11 -11.28
N GLY A 89 -6.52 -20.82 -12.07
CA GLY A 89 -7.48 -21.81 -12.52
C GLY A 89 -8.21 -22.45 -11.34
N ASP A 90 -8.21 -23.77 -11.26
CA ASP A 90 -8.86 -24.55 -10.18
C ASP A 90 -7.98 -24.76 -8.95
N GLN A 91 -6.72 -24.31 -9.00
CA GLN A 91 -5.77 -24.48 -7.90
C GLN A 91 -5.52 -23.17 -7.16
N LYS A 92 -5.08 -23.30 -5.90
CA LYS A 92 -4.49 -22.19 -5.15
C LYS A 92 -2.98 -22.43 -5.04
N ILE A 93 -2.21 -21.38 -5.27
CA ILE A 93 -0.75 -21.34 -5.13
C ILE A 93 -0.35 -20.28 -4.11
N SER A 94 0.89 -20.35 -3.63
CA SER A 94 1.45 -19.31 -2.77
C SER A 94 1.78 -18.05 -3.58
N ILE A 95 1.96 -16.91 -2.89
CA ILE A 95 2.43 -15.67 -3.50
C ILE A 95 3.82 -15.86 -4.11
N LEU A 96 4.72 -16.52 -3.39
CA LEU A 96 6.09 -16.78 -3.85
C LEU A 96 6.13 -17.71 -5.08
N ASP A 97 5.21 -18.67 -5.19
CA ASP A 97 5.06 -19.49 -6.39
C ASP A 97 4.47 -18.70 -7.56
N ALA A 98 3.54 -17.77 -7.27
CA ALA A 98 2.94 -16.92 -8.28
C ALA A 98 3.97 -16.00 -8.96
N LEU A 99 4.99 -15.54 -8.22
CA LEU A 99 6.09 -14.72 -8.76
C LEU A 99 6.94 -15.47 -9.77
N SER A 100 7.12 -16.78 -9.61
CA SER A 100 7.97 -17.60 -10.51
C SER A 100 7.43 -17.70 -11.95
N GLY A 101 6.19 -17.29 -12.20
CA GLY A 101 5.57 -17.31 -13.52
C GLY A 101 5.59 -15.99 -14.27
N GLY A 102 6.16 -14.93 -13.68
CA GLY A 102 6.18 -13.59 -14.24
C GLY A 102 7.57 -13.01 -14.41
N SER A 103 7.67 -11.99 -15.23
CA SER A 103 8.87 -11.17 -15.39
C SER A 103 8.57 -9.77 -14.85
N TYR A 104 8.99 -9.52 -13.60
CA TYR A 104 8.70 -8.27 -12.91
C TYR A 104 9.99 -7.47 -12.73
N GLY A 105 9.97 -6.19 -13.12
CA GLY A 105 11.04 -5.24 -12.84
C GLY A 105 10.92 -4.60 -11.46
N LYS A 106 9.70 -4.61 -10.88
CA LYS A 106 9.41 -3.99 -9.58
C LYS A 106 8.47 -4.87 -8.75
N VAL A 107 8.81 -5.04 -7.48
CA VAL A 107 8.00 -5.75 -6.49
C VAL A 107 7.67 -4.78 -5.35
N TYR A 108 6.41 -4.52 -5.11
CA TYR A 108 5.92 -3.70 -3.99
C TYR A 108 5.30 -4.61 -2.92
N ILE A 109 5.77 -4.52 -1.69
CA ILE A 109 5.26 -5.28 -0.54
C ILE A 109 4.56 -4.31 0.41
N ALA A 110 3.25 -4.45 0.61
CA ALA A 110 2.43 -3.62 1.47
C ALA A 110 1.68 -4.50 2.49
N LEU A 111 2.39 -4.90 3.53
CA LEU A 111 1.90 -5.72 4.65
C LEU A 111 2.21 -5.04 5.98
N GLY A 112 1.72 -5.57 7.08
CA GLY A 112 2.07 -5.14 8.44
C GLY A 112 0.90 -4.71 9.30
N VAL A 113 -0.24 -4.28 8.72
CA VAL A 113 -1.39 -3.84 9.53
C VAL A 113 -2.03 -5.00 10.30
N ASN A 114 -2.04 -6.19 9.70
CA ASN A 114 -2.57 -7.39 10.36
C ASN A 114 -1.60 -7.94 11.40
N GLU A 115 -0.33 -7.63 11.26
CA GLU A 115 0.75 -8.05 12.17
C GLU A 115 0.82 -7.19 13.44
N LEU A 116 0.26 -5.98 13.44
CA LEU A 116 0.23 -5.11 14.62
C LEU A 116 -0.36 -5.82 15.87
N GLY A 117 -1.29 -6.75 15.67
CA GLY A 117 -1.87 -7.55 16.75
C GLY A 117 -0.92 -8.57 17.39
N TYR A 118 0.24 -8.85 16.80
CA TYR A 118 1.27 -9.71 17.38
C TYR A 118 2.19 -8.96 18.35
N PHE A 119 2.24 -7.63 18.29
CA PHE A 119 3.09 -6.76 19.12
C PHE A 119 4.59 -7.12 19.05
N ASP A 120 5.04 -7.56 17.87
CA ASP A 120 6.40 -8.01 17.60
C ASP A 120 6.97 -7.31 16.35
N PRO A 121 7.41 -6.04 16.47
CA PRO A 121 7.94 -5.28 15.34
C PRO A 121 9.25 -5.87 14.78
N ASP A 122 10.14 -6.39 15.65
CA ASP A 122 11.42 -6.96 15.23
C ASP A 122 11.21 -8.28 14.46
N GLY A 123 10.35 -9.17 14.95
CA GLY A 123 10.00 -10.40 14.25
C GLY A 123 9.28 -10.14 12.91
N PHE A 124 8.50 -9.05 12.83
CA PHE A 124 7.91 -8.62 11.57
C PHE A 124 8.98 -8.17 10.57
N ALA A 125 9.94 -7.34 10.99
CA ALA A 125 11.02 -6.85 10.13
C ALA A 125 11.91 -8.00 9.64
N GLU A 126 12.26 -8.95 10.52
CA GLU A 126 13.00 -10.16 10.17
C GLU A 126 12.24 -11.02 9.15
N ALA A 127 10.94 -11.24 9.33
CA ALA A 127 10.10 -11.98 8.39
C ALA A 127 10.03 -11.28 7.02
N CYS A 128 9.95 -9.95 6.99
CA CYS A 128 10.08 -9.16 5.77
C CYS A 128 11.42 -9.41 5.09
N GLY A 129 12.53 -9.40 5.82
CA GLY A 129 13.86 -9.69 5.31
C GLY A 129 13.94 -11.06 4.62
N GLN A 130 13.44 -12.09 5.28
CA GLN A 130 13.43 -13.46 4.74
C GLN A 130 12.59 -13.58 3.46
N VAL A 131 11.44 -12.90 3.40
CA VAL A 131 10.62 -12.84 2.18
C VAL A 131 11.35 -12.09 1.06
N VAL A 132 12.00 -10.98 1.36
CA VAL A 132 12.81 -10.21 0.39
C VAL A 132 13.93 -11.06 -0.20
N GLU A 133 14.65 -11.80 0.62
CA GLU A 133 15.71 -12.72 0.17
C GLU A 133 15.15 -13.78 -0.81
N THR A 134 14.04 -14.42 -0.46
CA THR A 134 13.37 -15.38 -1.33
C THR A 134 12.92 -14.75 -2.66
N ILE A 135 12.44 -13.50 -2.63
CA ILE A 135 12.05 -12.78 -3.85
C ILE A 135 13.29 -12.44 -4.69
N ARG A 136 14.40 -12.02 -4.09
CA ARG A 136 15.66 -11.75 -4.80
C ARG A 136 16.20 -12.98 -5.51
N GLU A 137 16.09 -14.16 -4.89
CA GLU A 137 16.48 -15.42 -5.54
C GLU A 137 15.64 -15.73 -6.79
N LYS A 138 14.34 -15.44 -6.73
CA LYS A 138 13.40 -15.70 -7.84
C LYS A 138 13.46 -14.62 -8.93
N LEU A 139 13.70 -13.39 -8.57
CA LEU A 139 13.65 -12.19 -9.41
C LEU A 139 14.91 -11.32 -9.20
N PRO A 140 16.10 -11.81 -9.56
CA PRO A 140 17.37 -11.15 -9.22
C PRO A 140 17.55 -9.75 -9.84
N GLN A 141 16.78 -9.40 -10.86
CA GLN A 141 16.82 -8.11 -11.53
C GLN A 141 15.73 -7.14 -11.05
N ALA A 142 14.77 -7.60 -10.24
CA ALA A 142 13.68 -6.77 -9.78
C ALA A 142 14.13 -5.82 -8.65
N ARG A 143 13.60 -4.61 -8.68
CA ARG A 143 13.68 -3.69 -7.53
C ARG A 143 12.56 -4.03 -6.55
N ILE A 144 12.92 -4.20 -5.28
CA ILE A 144 11.96 -4.53 -4.23
C ILE A 144 11.73 -3.30 -3.37
N TYR A 145 10.48 -2.93 -3.18
CA TYR A 145 10.01 -1.82 -2.37
C TYR A 145 9.14 -2.35 -1.23
N ILE A 146 9.53 -2.08 0.00
CA ILE A 146 8.69 -2.35 1.17
C ILE A 146 8.00 -1.05 1.55
N GLN A 147 6.68 -1.05 1.51
CA GLN A 147 5.89 0.10 1.95
C GLN A 147 5.82 0.16 3.47
N SER A 148 6.16 1.31 4.03
CA SER A 148 5.87 1.60 5.43
C SER A 148 4.36 1.61 5.69
N LEU A 149 3.96 1.30 6.92
CA LEU A 149 2.57 1.36 7.34
C LEU A 149 2.11 2.83 7.41
N ILE A 150 0.93 3.09 6.85
CA ILE A 150 0.35 4.43 6.80
C ILE A 150 -0.36 4.72 8.14
N PRO A 151 -0.14 5.90 8.75
CA PRO A 151 -0.85 6.31 9.94
C PRO A 151 -2.37 6.32 9.76
N VAL A 152 -3.10 5.97 10.82
CA VAL A 152 -4.55 5.88 10.81
C VAL A 152 -5.21 7.10 11.44
N ASN A 153 -6.42 7.43 10.99
CA ASN A 153 -7.27 8.40 11.66
C ASN A 153 -7.93 7.75 12.87
N THR A 154 -7.42 8.01 14.06
CA THR A 154 -7.85 7.39 15.33
C THR A 154 -9.35 7.59 15.63
N ALA A 155 -9.91 8.75 15.27
CA ALA A 155 -11.35 9.02 15.48
C ALA A 155 -12.20 8.13 14.56
N LYS A 156 -11.81 7.99 13.29
CA LYS A 156 -12.49 7.09 12.35
C LYS A 156 -12.33 5.62 12.73
N CYS A 157 -11.16 5.23 13.25
CA CYS A 157 -10.95 3.86 13.73
C CYS A 157 -11.94 3.50 14.83
N LYS A 158 -12.13 4.37 15.82
CA LYS A 158 -13.11 4.16 16.90
C LYS A 158 -14.56 4.10 16.40
N ALA A 159 -14.90 4.94 15.42
CA ALA A 159 -16.26 5.00 14.87
C ALA A 159 -16.62 3.77 14.00
N ASN A 160 -15.63 3.02 13.48
CA ASN A 160 -15.82 1.90 12.57
C ASN A 160 -15.37 0.55 13.16
N ASP A 161 -15.29 0.43 14.49
CA ASP A 161 -14.90 -0.80 15.19
C ASP A 161 -13.60 -1.45 14.67
N ILE A 162 -12.64 -0.63 14.26
CA ILE A 162 -11.33 -1.11 13.83
C ILE A 162 -10.61 -1.74 15.04
N PRO A 163 -9.91 -2.87 14.87
CA PRO A 163 -9.25 -3.57 15.96
C PRO A 163 -8.38 -2.65 16.83
N TYR A 164 -8.46 -2.79 18.14
CA TYR A 164 -7.83 -1.93 19.15
C TYR A 164 -6.31 -1.84 19.03
N TYR A 165 -5.68 -2.87 18.46
CA TYR A 165 -4.24 -2.93 18.27
C TYR A 165 -3.74 -2.08 17.08
N ILE A 166 -4.62 -1.59 16.23
CA ILE A 166 -4.25 -0.69 15.12
C ILE A 166 -4.15 0.73 15.67
N THR A 167 -2.94 1.09 16.10
CA THR A 167 -2.62 2.39 16.69
C THR A 167 -1.46 3.04 15.95
N ASN A 168 -1.37 4.37 15.98
CA ASN A 168 -0.25 5.09 15.39
C ASN A 168 1.07 4.82 16.12
N GLU A 169 1.04 4.52 17.40
CA GLU A 169 2.22 4.10 18.17
C GLU A 169 2.74 2.73 17.68
N GLY A 170 1.85 1.75 17.54
CA GLY A 170 2.20 0.45 16.95
C GLY A 170 2.74 0.58 15.53
N ILE A 171 2.07 1.38 14.68
CA ILE A 171 2.51 1.68 13.31
C ILE A 171 3.92 2.28 13.30
N SER A 172 4.21 3.26 14.18
CA SER A 172 5.54 3.86 14.29
C SER A 172 6.60 2.82 14.64
N GLY A 173 6.35 1.99 15.67
CA GLY A 173 7.30 0.94 16.08
C GLY A 173 7.59 -0.07 14.97
N TYR A 174 6.58 -0.49 14.20
CA TYR A 174 6.80 -1.39 13.07
C TYR A 174 7.57 -0.71 11.92
N ASN A 175 7.32 0.55 11.65
CA ASN A 175 8.06 1.31 10.65
C ASN A 175 9.51 1.56 11.06
N GLU A 176 9.77 1.83 12.34
CA GLU A 176 11.11 1.96 12.90
C GLU A 176 11.89 0.65 12.77
N ALA A 177 11.31 -0.48 13.17
CA ALA A 177 11.93 -1.79 13.03
C ALA A 177 12.26 -2.14 11.56
N LEU A 178 11.36 -1.81 10.61
CA LEU A 178 11.65 -1.96 9.18
C LEU A 178 12.82 -1.09 8.74
N ALA A 179 12.84 0.18 9.16
CA ALA A 179 13.90 1.11 8.79
C ALA A 179 15.25 0.62 9.33
N ASP A 180 15.31 0.21 10.59
CA ASP A 180 16.52 -0.29 11.25
C ASP A 180 17.03 -1.58 10.56
N TYR A 181 16.14 -2.50 10.22
CA TYR A 181 16.50 -3.78 9.60
C TYR A 181 17.06 -3.62 8.17
N PHE A 182 16.56 -2.65 7.39
CA PHE A 182 16.95 -2.48 5.99
C PHE A 182 17.95 -1.34 5.75
N THR A 183 18.43 -0.66 6.78
CA THR A 183 19.43 0.43 6.68
C THR A 183 20.87 -0.10 6.81
N ASP A 184 21.08 -1.29 7.41
CA ASP A 184 22.35 -1.98 7.51
C ASP A 184 22.64 -2.79 6.22
#